data_9c69ffbb8d4bd48406e1623da4fd2e55
#
_entry.id   9c69ffbb8d4bd48406e1623da4fd2e55
#
_cell.length_a   1.000
_cell.length_b   1.000
_cell.length_c   1.000
_cell.angle_alpha   90.00
_cell.angle_beta   90.00
_cell.angle_gamma   90.00
#
_symmetry.space_group_name_H-M   'P 1'
#
loop_
_entity.id
_entity.type
_entity.pdbx_description
1 polymer ?
#
loop_
_entity_poly.entity_id
_entity_poly.type
_entity_poly.pdbx_seq_one_letter_code
_entity_poly.pdbx_strand_id
1 'polypeptide(L)'
;MKKLVSLLAGSILLLAGCAPADQAATKVTLVAHDSFAISDESIAEFQEASGFELEIIRAGDAGSLTNRLVLTKDSPIADVVFGIDNTFRGIADENGIIDGDLVPVDFADVCFNYDRLWFEKRSITPPASWRDLTKPAYNSLTVVTNPLSSSPGLAFLATTVAAFGEQSFEQYWKELSDNGVMVAAGWEEAYFTHFSGSSGNGEYPIVLSYSSSPAAEIREDGKSQTAALLDECFRQTEFVGTLALAENPEGAKALVEFLLSESFQNTMPSLMYVYPVNEKAVIPAEWSEFGPAARSTIGEDLSIATHREKWQTKWSAIFD
;
A
#
# COMPACT_ATOMS: atom_id res chain seq x y z
N MET A 1 -6.07 -80.80 -55.84
CA MET A 1 -6.91 -79.61 -55.98
C MET A 1 -6.71 -78.76 -54.70
N LYS A 2 -5.86 -77.75 -54.80
CA LYS A 2 -5.47 -76.89 -53.67
C LYS A 2 -6.30 -75.63 -53.75
N LYS A 3 -7.12 -75.31 -52.71
CA LYS A 3 -7.86 -74.05 -52.61
C LYS A 3 -6.97 -73.01 -51.96
N LEU A 4 -6.72 -71.90 -52.67
CA LEU A 4 -6.08 -70.70 -52.12
C LEU A 4 -7.15 -69.91 -51.36
N VAL A 5 -6.86 -69.54 -50.12
CA VAL A 5 -7.64 -68.59 -49.31
C VAL A 5 -6.83 -67.32 -49.25
N SER A 6 -7.33 -66.23 -49.86
CA SER A 6 -6.75 -64.88 -49.80
C SER A 6 -7.23 -64.20 -48.50
N LEU A 7 -6.32 -63.85 -47.61
CA LEU A 7 -6.56 -62.96 -46.46
C LEU A 7 -6.43 -61.50 -46.88
N LEU A 8 -7.52 -60.76 -46.86
CA LEU A 8 -7.49 -59.28 -46.93
C LEU A 8 -7.17 -58.73 -45.55
N ALA A 9 -6.01 -58.11 -45.39
CA ALA A 9 -5.65 -57.36 -44.22
C ALA A 9 -6.17 -55.94 -44.37
N GLY A 10 -7.22 -55.58 -43.62
CA GLY A 10 -7.73 -54.22 -43.53
C GLY A 10 -6.90 -53.40 -42.54
N SER A 11 -6.16 -52.41 -43.01
CA SER A 11 -5.44 -51.45 -42.20
C SER A 11 -6.42 -50.40 -41.65
N ILE A 12 -6.73 -50.47 -40.35
CA ILE A 12 -7.48 -49.43 -39.63
C ILE A 12 -6.47 -48.33 -39.26
N LEU A 13 -6.51 -47.17 -39.94
CA LEU A 13 -5.83 -45.96 -39.54
C LEU A 13 -6.56 -45.40 -38.32
N LEU A 14 -5.98 -45.55 -37.14
CA LEU A 14 -6.35 -44.79 -35.95
C LEU A 14 -5.88 -43.33 -36.11
N LEU A 15 -6.78 -42.46 -36.46
CA LEU A 15 -6.59 -40.99 -36.31
C LEU A 15 -6.62 -40.69 -34.81
N ALA A 16 -5.43 -40.65 -34.17
CA ALA A 16 -5.25 -40.05 -32.88
C ALA A 16 -5.45 -38.54 -33.03
N GLY A 17 -6.67 -38.07 -32.75
CA GLY A 17 -6.95 -36.66 -32.56
C GLY A 17 -6.18 -36.20 -31.35
N CYS A 18 -5.15 -35.35 -31.56
CA CYS A 18 -4.62 -34.52 -30.48
C CYS A 18 -5.72 -33.55 -30.07
N ALA A 19 -6.45 -33.88 -28.99
CA ALA A 19 -7.14 -32.86 -28.23
C ALA A 19 -6.05 -31.91 -27.69
N PRO A 20 -6.20 -30.58 -27.80
CA PRO A 20 -5.31 -29.69 -27.08
C PRO A 20 -5.41 -30.07 -25.59
N ALA A 21 -4.27 -30.40 -25.00
CA ALA A 21 -4.20 -30.49 -23.56
C ALA A 21 -4.63 -29.11 -23.05
N ASP A 22 -5.67 -29.03 -22.21
CA ASP A 22 -5.93 -27.87 -21.37
C ASP A 22 -4.64 -27.66 -20.59
N GLN A 23 -3.80 -26.71 -21.06
CA GLN A 23 -2.70 -26.22 -20.26
C GLN A 23 -3.36 -25.52 -19.07
N ALA A 24 -3.26 -26.15 -17.89
CA ALA A 24 -3.63 -25.50 -16.65
C ALA A 24 -2.97 -24.11 -16.66
N ALA A 25 -3.76 -23.07 -16.42
CA ALA A 25 -3.25 -21.71 -16.40
C ALA A 25 -2.06 -21.66 -15.44
N THR A 26 -0.93 -21.16 -15.89
CA THR A 26 0.25 -21.03 -15.04
C THR A 26 0.00 -19.90 -14.07
N LYS A 27 0.18 -20.15 -12.78
CA LYS A 27 -0.03 -19.14 -11.74
C LYS A 27 1.03 -18.05 -11.79
N VAL A 28 0.61 -16.83 -11.45
CA VAL A 28 1.48 -15.73 -11.06
C VAL A 28 1.03 -15.23 -9.68
N THR A 29 1.98 -15.07 -8.77
CA THR A 29 1.71 -14.70 -7.38
C THR A 29 2.14 -13.27 -7.12
N LEU A 30 1.20 -12.44 -6.64
CA LEU A 30 1.43 -11.09 -6.13
C LEU A 30 1.53 -11.13 -4.62
N VAL A 31 2.59 -10.57 -4.06
CA VAL A 31 2.62 -10.23 -2.64
C VAL A 31 2.43 -8.73 -2.46
N ALA A 32 1.51 -8.33 -1.60
CA ALA A 32 1.17 -6.92 -1.39
C ALA A 32 0.97 -6.60 0.10
N HIS A 33 0.96 -5.33 0.45
CA HIS A 33 0.53 -4.87 1.77
C HIS A 33 -0.97 -5.14 1.99
N ASP A 34 -1.42 -5.07 3.24
CA ASP A 34 -2.79 -5.47 3.62
C ASP A 34 -3.87 -4.60 2.97
N SER A 35 -3.58 -3.32 2.74
CA SER A 35 -4.52 -2.35 2.15
C SER A 35 -4.59 -2.38 0.62
N PHE A 36 -3.82 -3.26 -0.05
CA PHE A 36 -3.95 -3.45 -1.50
C PHE A 36 -5.35 -3.95 -1.85
N ALA A 37 -6.01 -3.32 -2.82
CA ALA A 37 -7.33 -3.72 -3.29
C ALA A 37 -7.36 -3.85 -4.82
N ILE A 38 -8.02 -4.91 -5.28
CA ILE A 38 -8.26 -5.19 -6.70
C ILE A 38 -9.66 -5.80 -6.83
N SER A 39 -10.41 -5.40 -7.84
CA SER A 39 -11.75 -5.95 -8.06
C SER A 39 -11.72 -7.32 -8.76
N ASP A 40 -12.79 -8.08 -8.60
CA ASP A 40 -12.96 -9.37 -9.32
C ASP A 40 -12.95 -9.15 -10.84
N GLU A 41 -13.47 -8.01 -11.31
CA GLU A 41 -13.45 -7.64 -12.73
C GLU A 41 -12.02 -7.40 -13.22
N SER A 42 -11.18 -6.70 -12.44
CA SER A 42 -9.77 -6.47 -12.79
C SER A 42 -8.98 -7.77 -12.78
N ILE A 43 -9.25 -8.69 -11.84
CA ILE A 43 -8.65 -10.02 -11.82
C ILE A 43 -9.03 -10.80 -13.09
N ALA A 44 -10.31 -10.80 -13.44
CA ALA A 44 -10.80 -11.48 -14.64
C ALA A 44 -10.19 -10.90 -15.93
N GLU A 45 -10.09 -9.57 -16.03
CA GLU A 45 -9.44 -8.87 -17.15
C GLU A 45 -7.98 -9.31 -17.29
N PHE A 46 -7.23 -9.32 -16.20
CA PHE A 46 -5.85 -9.77 -16.20
C PHE A 46 -5.73 -11.22 -16.66
N GLN A 47 -6.54 -12.13 -16.12
CA GLN A 47 -6.50 -13.54 -16.42
C GLN A 47 -6.88 -13.83 -17.88
N GLU A 48 -7.89 -13.12 -18.42
CA GLU A 48 -8.29 -13.26 -19.83
C GLU A 48 -7.22 -12.74 -20.78
N ALA A 49 -6.62 -11.59 -20.47
CA ALA A 49 -5.61 -10.97 -21.34
C ALA A 49 -4.27 -11.71 -21.31
N SER A 50 -3.85 -12.23 -20.17
CA SER A 50 -2.52 -12.83 -19.98
C SER A 50 -2.50 -14.35 -20.09
N GLY A 51 -3.62 -15.02 -19.78
CA GLY A 51 -3.71 -16.47 -19.62
C GLY A 51 -3.12 -17.00 -18.32
N PHE A 52 -2.70 -16.13 -17.40
CA PHE A 52 -2.19 -16.51 -16.08
C PHE A 52 -3.30 -16.43 -15.02
N GLU A 53 -3.28 -17.33 -14.03
CA GLU A 53 -4.11 -17.27 -12.83
C GLU A 53 -3.42 -16.39 -11.77
N LEU A 54 -4.10 -15.37 -11.26
CA LEU A 54 -3.55 -14.47 -10.23
C LEU A 54 -3.81 -15.04 -8.83
N GLU A 55 -2.74 -15.22 -8.05
CA GLU A 55 -2.79 -15.49 -6.61
C GLU A 55 -2.27 -14.27 -5.84
N ILE A 56 -2.92 -13.89 -4.72
CA ILE A 56 -2.56 -12.71 -3.94
C ILE A 56 -2.24 -13.10 -2.50
N ILE A 57 -1.04 -12.73 -2.03
CA ILE A 57 -0.59 -12.91 -0.65
C ILE A 57 -0.54 -11.54 0.01
N ARG A 58 -1.20 -11.39 1.15
CA ARG A 58 -1.09 -10.21 2.00
C ARG A 58 -0.02 -10.42 3.06
N ALA A 59 0.82 -9.41 3.31
CA ALA A 59 2.04 -9.59 4.10
C ALA A 59 2.24 -8.51 5.18
N GLY A 60 1.16 -7.95 5.69
CA GLY A 60 1.19 -6.85 6.64
C GLY A 60 1.31 -5.49 5.97
N ASP A 61 1.59 -4.44 6.72
CA ASP A 61 1.90 -3.12 6.19
C ASP A 61 3.29 -3.13 5.51
N ALA A 62 3.62 -2.11 4.72
CA ALA A 62 4.77 -2.10 3.80
C ALA A 62 6.13 -2.41 4.45
N GLY A 63 6.35 -2.00 5.70
CA GLY A 63 7.57 -2.35 6.43
C GLY A 63 7.63 -3.84 6.76
N SER A 64 6.51 -4.43 7.20
CA SER A 64 6.38 -5.87 7.46
C SER A 64 6.54 -6.68 6.17
N LEU A 65 5.88 -6.24 5.09
CA LEU A 65 6.02 -6.79 3.74
C LEU A 65 7.48 -6.83 3.30
N THR A 66 8.16 -5.67 3.34
CA THR A 66 9.56 -5.55 2.89
C THR A 66 10.49 -6.45 3.71
N ASN A 67 10.35 -6.46 5.04
CA ASN A 67 11.14 -7.33 5.93
C ASN A 67 10.89 -8.82 5.63
N ARG A 68 9.64 -9.22 5.37
CA ARG A 68 9.32 -10.60 4.98
C ARG A 68 10.00 -11.00 3.68
N LEU A 69 10.02 -10.11 2.68
CA LEU A 69 10.70 -10.37 1.41
C LEU A 69 12.21 -10.54 1.59
N VAL A 70 12.84 -9.73 2.45
CA VAL A 70 14.26 -9.90 2.79
C VAL A 70 14.54 -11.26 3.43
N LEU A 71 13.69 -11.70 4.36
CA LEU A 71 13.83 -12.99 5.03
C LEU A 71 13.64 -14.18 4.08
N THR A 72 12.88 -14.02 3.00
CA THR A 72 12.58 -15.09 2.05
C THR A 72 13.30 -14.92 0.70
N LYS A 73 14.29 -14.04 0.59
CA LYS A 73 14.92 -13.66 -0.68
C LYS A 73 15.57 -14.81 -1.46
N ASP A 74 16.06 -15.84 -0.77
CA ASP A 74 16.68 -17.01 -1.38
C ASP A 74 15.66 -18.07 -1.84
N SER A 75 14.38 -17.92 -1.45
CA SER A 75 13.22 -18.71 -1.88
C SER A 75 11.98 -17.82 -1.80
N PRO A 76 11.77 -16.96 -2.82
CA PRO A 76 10.74 -15.95 -2.81
C PRO A 76 9.34 -16.57 -2.69
N ILE A 77 8.46 -15.88 -1.98
CA ILE A 77 7.08 -16.34 -1.73
C ILE A 77 6.10 -15.92 -2.82
N ALA A 78 6.55 -15.14 -3.79
CA ALA A 78 5.76 -14.59 -4.88
C ALA A 78 6.64 -14.24 -6.09
N ASP A 79 6.01 -13.85 -7.19
CA ASP A 79 6.67 -13.40 -8.41
C ASP A 79 6.76 -11.88 -8.49
N VAL A 80 5.75 -11.17 -7.97
CA VAL A 80 5.62 -9.72 -8.03
C VAL A 80 5.34 -9.17 -6.64
N VAL A 81 5.91 -8.01 -6.33
CA VAL A 81 5.58 -7.22 -5.14
C VAL A 81 4.87 -5.94 -5.53
N PHE A 82 3.85 -5.56 -4.75
CA PHE A 82 3.17 -4.26 -4.79
C PHE A 82 3.23 -3.61 -3.41
N GLY A 83 3.61 -2.30 -3.36
CA GLY A 83 3.51 -1.50 -2.14
C GLY A 83 4.77 -1.42 -1.30
N ILE A 84 5.97 -1.73 -1.88
CA ILE A 84 7.20 -1.16 -1.34
C ILE A 84 7.19 0.31 -1.71
N ASP A 85 7.41 1.21 -0.75
CA ASP A 85 7.39 2.63 -0.99
C ASP A 85 8.77 3.31 -0.86
N ASN A 86 8.80 4.60 -1.13
CA ASN A 86 10.03 5.38 -1.05
C ASN A 86 10.67 5.44 0.36
N THR A 87 9.96 5.05 1.43
CA THR A 87 10.53 4.96 2.78
C THR A 87 11.25 3.63 3.00
N PHE A 88 10.74 2.53 2.42
CA PHE A 88 11.30 1.17 2.56
C PHE A 88 12.11 0.69 1.35
N ARG A 89 12.05 1.39 0.20
CA ARG A 89 12.79 1.02 -1.01
C ARG A 89 14.26 0.73 -0.77
N GLY A 90 14.92 1.53 0.07
CA GLY A 90 16.33 1.31 0.39
C GLY A 90 16.65 -0.08 0.96
N ILE A 91 15.72 -0.69 1.71
CA ILE A 91 15.87 -2.06 2.21
C ILE A 91 15.84 -3.06 1.05
N ALA A 92 14.91 -2.87 0.11
CA ALA A 92 14.80 -3.73 -1.07
C ALA A 92 16.08 -3.68 -1.93
N ASP A 93 16.58 -2.46 -2.19
CA ASP A 93 17.78 -2.22 -2.97
C ASP A 93 19.04 -2.82 -2.30
N GLU A 94 19.23 -2.59 -0.98
CA GLU A 94 20.35 -3.11 -0.21
C GLU A 94 20.40 -4.65 -0.16
N ASN A 95 19.25 -5.32 -0.23
CA ASN A 95 19.15 -6.77 -0.14
C ASN A 95 19.01 -7.48 -1.49
N GLY A 96 18.88 -6.73 -2.60
CA GLY A 96 18.77 -7.28 -3.94
C GLY A 96 17.55 -8.18 -4.14
N ILE A 97 16.42 -7.82 -3.55
CA ILE A 97 15.18 -8.62 -3.61
C ILE A 97 14.35 -8.39 -4.89
N ILE A 98 14.75 -7.43 -5.72
CA ILE A 98 14.06 -7.05 -6.96
C ILE A 98 14.92 -7.44 -8.16
N ASP A 99 14.28 -8.00 -9.18
CA ASP A 99 14.86 -8.20 -10.51
C ASP A 99 14.54 -6.99 -11.41
N GLY A 100 15.57 -6.26 -11.79
CA GLY A 100 15.43 -4.99 -12.52
C GLY A 100 15.09 -3.81 -11.60
N ASP A 101 14.10 -3.01 -11.97
CA ASP A 101 13.74 -1.77 -11.29
C ASP A 101 12.37 -1.86 -10.61
N LEU A 102 12.24 -1.22 -9.46
CA LEU A 102 10.96 -0.86 -8.87
C LEU A 102 10.34 0.31 -9.65
N VAL A 103 9.14 0.10 -10.18
CA VAL A 103 8.40 1.08 -11.00
C VAL A 103 7.34 1.76 -10.14
N PRO A 104 7.25 3.12 -10.12
CA PRO A 104 6.17 3.80 -9.44
C PRO A 104 4.80 3.35 -9.96
N VAL A 105 3.86 3.06 -9.05
CA VAL A 105 2.52 2.59 -9.40
C VAL A 105 1.43 3.53 -8.90
N ASP A 106 1.65 4.19 -7.78
CA ASP A 106 0.77 5.22 -7.23
C ASP A 106 1.54 6.16 -6.29
N PHE A 107 0.81 7.18 -5.80
CA PHE A 107 1.29 8.03 -4.73
C PHE A 107 0.14 8.54 -3.86
N ALA A 108 0.47 8.88 -2.62
CA ALA A 108 -0.44 9.56 -1.70
C ALA A 108 0.38 10.46 -0.75
N ASP A 109 -0.28 11.45 -0.15
CA ASP A 109 0.39 12.31 0.83
C ASP A 109 0.00 11.88 2.24
N VAL A 110 0.96 11.39 3.01
CA VAL A 110 0.78 11.01 4.42
C VAL A 110 0.55 12.28 5.23
N CYS A 111 -0.66 12.42 5.76
CA CYS A 111 -1.16 13.57 6.51
C CYS A 111 -1.95 13.10 7.73
N PHE A 112 -2.17 13.96 8.71
CA PHE A 112 -3.15 13.68 9.77
C PHE A 112 -4.57 13.97 9.30
N ASN A 113 -5.48 13.07 9.65
CA ASN A 113 -6.91 13.24 9.46
C ASN A 113 -7.60 13.40 10.82
N TYR A 114 -8.74 14.10 10.85
CA TYR A 114 -9.54 14.24 12.05
C TYR A 114 -11.03 14.06 11.77
N ASP A 115 -11.77 13.52 12.74
CA ASP A 115 -13.22 13.34 12.72
C ASP A 115 -13.91 14.67 13.06
N ARG A 116 -14.43 15.35 12.03
CA ARG A 116 -15.12 16.64 12.17
C ARG A 116 -16.29 16.57 13.12
N LEU A 117 -17.10 15.49 13.04
CA LEU A 117 -18.30 15.35 13.85
C LEU A 117 -17.98 15.13 15.33
N TRP A 118 -16.88 14.41 15.61
CA TRP A 118 -16.41 14.21 16.98
C TRP A 118 -16.05 15.55 17.64
N PHE A 119 -15.32 16.40 16.93
CA PHE A 119 -14.91 17.74 17.39
C PHE A 119 -16.11 18.69 17.53
N GLU A 120 -17.00 18.72 16.52
CA GLU A 120 -18.23 19.55 16.55
C GLU A 120 -19.11 19.21 17.76
N LYS A 121 -19.40 17.92 17.99
CA LYS A 121 -20.24 17.45 19.10
C LYS A 121 -19.71 17.88 20.48
N ARG A 122 -18.39 18.05 20.61
CA ARG A 122 -17.73 18.40 21.88
C ARG A 122 -17.38 19.88 21.98
N SER A 123 -17.63 20.66 20.94
CA SER A 123 -17.24 22.07 20.83
C SER A 123 -15.74 22.28 21.08
N ILE A 124 -14.91 21.34 20.63
CA ILE A 124 -13.46 21.40 20.68
C ILE A 124 -12.98 21.84 19.28
N THR A 125 -12.06 22.78 19.22
CA THR A 125 -11.44 23.18 17.94
C THR A 125 -10.50 22.07 17.46
N PRO A 126 -10.63 21.58 16.21
CA PRO A 126 -9.66 20.63 15.65
C PRO A 126 -8.24 21.21 15.61
N PRO A 127 -7.17 20.38 15.57
CA PRO A 127 -5.82 20.85 15.40
C PRO A 127 -5.68 21.59 14.04
N ALA A 128 -4.89 22.64 14.02
CA ALA A 128 -4.58 23.37 12.78
C ALA A 128 -3.34 22.79 12.08
N SER A 129 -2.51 22.06 12.81
CA SER A 129 -1.27 21.45 12.36
C SER A 129 -0.97 20.21 13.21
N TRP A 130 -0.20 19.25 12.65
CA TRP A 130 0.30 18.12 13.43
C TRP A 130 1.20 18.55 14.60
N ARG A 131 1.79 19.74 14.54
CA ARG A 131 2.58 20.31 15.65
C ARG A 131 1.72 20.62 16.89
N ASP A 132 0.42 20.76 16.71
CA ASP A 132 -0.52 21.01 17.80
C ASP A 132 -0.80 19.76 18.66
N LEU A 133 -0.50 18.56 18.15
CA LEU A 133 -0.89 17.28 18.75
C LEU A 133 -0.21 17.03 20.10
N THR A 134 0.85 17.74 20.44
CA THR A 134 1.50 17.71 21.76
C THR A 134 0.79 18.62 22.81
N LYS A 135 -0.18 19.44 22.38
CA LYS A 135 -0.91 20.33 23.30
C LYS A 135 -1.88 19.53 24.18
N PRO A 136 -2.08 19.94 25.45
CA PRO A 136 -3.00 19.27 26.37
C PRO A 136 -4.45 19.15 25.87
N ALA A 137 -4.88 20.04 24.95
CA ALA A 137 -6.22 20.00 24.36
C ALA A 137 -6.45 18.72 23.51
N TYR A 138 -5.39 18.06 23.05
CA TYR A 138 -5.43 16.86 22.21
C TYR A 138 -4.88 15.62 22.97
N ASN A 139 -4.83 15.68 24.31
CA ASN A 139 -4.37 14.56 25.12
C ASN A 139 -5.21 13.30 24.88
N SER A 140 -4.52 12.19 24.55
CA SER A 140 -5.12 10.88 24.28
C SER A 140 -6.15 10.89 23.13
N LEU A 141 -5.99 11.77 22.14
CA LEU A 141 -6.90 11.88 20.99
C LEU A 141 -6.27 11.40 19.66
N THR A 142 -5.00 11.03 19.65
CA THR A 142 -4.25 10.78 18.42
C THR A 142 -3.81 9.33 18.33
N VAL A 143 -3.99 8.71 17.17
CA VAL A 143 -3.37 7.44 16.81
C VAL A 143 -2.41 7.65 15.64
N VAL A 144 -1.22 7.08 15.76
CA VAL A 144 -0.18 7.00 14.71
C VAL A 144 0.18 5.55 14.46
N THR A 145 0.95 5.27 13.42
CA THR A 145 1.43 3.93 13.11
C THR A 145 2.91 3.77 13.47
N ASN A 146 3.32 2.54 13.75
CA ASN A 146 4.68 2.19 14.12
C ASN A 146 5.65 2.36 12.93
N PRO A 147 6.70 3.20 13.04
CA PRO A 147 7.64 3.45 11.94
C PRO A 147 8.54 2.25 11.59
N LEU A 148 8.53 1.17 12.38
CA LEU A 148 9.30 -0.04 12.06
C LEU A 148 8.53 -0.98 11.11
N SER A 149 7.20 -0.91 11.10
CA SER A 149 6.34 -1.84 10.37
C SER A 149 5.45 -1.17 9.31
N SER A 150 5.23 0.16 9.40
CA SER A 150 4.25 0.90 8.62
C SER A 150 4.88 2.08 7.87
N SER A 151 4.53 2.23 6.58
CA SER A 151 4.96 3.36 5.74
C SER A 151 4.52 4.71 6.29
N PRO A 152 3.24 4.95 6.61
CA PRO A 152 2.85 6.23 7.21
C PRO A 152 3.62 6.56 8.49
N GLY A 153 3.93 5.55 9.31
CA GLY A 153 4.73 5.73 10.53
C GLY A 153 6.15 6.21 10.22
N LEU A 154 6.84 5.56 9.29
CA LEU A 154 8.20 5.96 8.90
C LEU A 154 8.20 7.31 8.14
N ALA A 155 7.20 7.56 7.33
CA ALA A 155 6.98 8.84 6.66
C ALA A 155 6.84 9.99 7.68
N PHE A 156 6.00 9.80 8.71
CA PHE A 156 5.84 10.82 9.75
C PHE A 156 7.10 10.98 10.61
N LEU A 157 7.82 9.89 10.89
CA LEU A 157 9.12 9.97 11.55
C LEU A 157 10.09 10.84 10.72
N ALA A 158 10.19 10.61 9.40
CA ALA A 158 11.00 11.42 8.49
C ALA A 158 10.52 12.88 8.45
N THR A 159 9.21 13.13 8.41
CA THR A 159 8.61 14.47 8.52
C THR A 159 9.11 15.20 9.78
N THR A 160 9.11 14.54 10.93
CA THR A 160 9.57 15.15 12.20
C THR A 160 11.09 15.42 12.19
N VAL A 161 11.88 14.54 11.56
CA VAL A 161 13.32 14.76 11.36
C VAL A 161 13.57 15.95 10.44
N ALA A 162 12.82 16.07 9.34
CA ALA A 162 12.92 17.21 8.44
C ALA A 162 12.58 18.54 9.14
N ALA A 163 11.53 18.51 9.97
CA ALA A 163 11.01 19.69 10.65
C ALA A 163 11.89 20.19 11.81
N PHE A 164 12.47 19.28 12.58
CA PHE A 164 13.18 19.60 13.83
C PHE A 164 14.68 19.29 13.79
N GLY A 165 15.13 18.55 12.78
CA GLY A 165 16.50 18.04 12.67
C GLY A 165 16.75 16.79 13.52
N GLU A 166 17.78 16.02 13.15
CA GLU A 166 18.17 14.74 13.79
C GLU A 166 18.50 14.83 15.28
N GLN A 167 18.76 16.02 15.80
CA GLN A 167 19.11 16.22 17.22
C GLN A 167 17.91 16.58 18.09
N SER A 168 16.77 16.94 17.47
CA SER A 168 15.64 17.53 18.20
C SER A 168 14.29 16.82 17.97
N PHE A 169 14.16 15.97 16.93
CA PHE A 169 12.88 15.29 16.64
C PHE A 169 12.42 14.40 17.81
N GLU A 170 13.35 13.81 18.58
CA GLU A 170 13.03 12.97 19.75
C GLU A 170 12.23 13.73 20.81
N GLN A 171 12.47 15.03 20.97
CA GLN A 171 11.73 15.84 21.92
C GLN A 171 10.24 15.93 21.55
N TYR A 172 9.91 16.12 20.27
CA TYR A 172 8.51 16.12 19.81
C TYR A 172 7.83 14.77 20.06
N TRP A 173 8.51 13.65 19.75
CA TRP A 173 7.95 12.31 19.97
C TRP A 173 7.76 12.00 21.46
N LYS A 174 8.67 12.47 22.31
CA LYS A 174 8.52 12.38 23.76
C LYS A 174 7.30 13.18 24.24
N GLU A 175 7.13 14.41 23.78
CA GLU A 175 5.97 15.23 24.11
C GLU A 175 4.67 14.58 23.61
N LEU A 176 4.68 13.97 22.44
CA LEU A 176 3.55 13.27 21.86
C LEU A 176 3.21 11.99 22.68
N SER A 177 4.23 11.25 23.12
CA SER A 177 4.08 10.10 24.03
C SER A 177 3.51 10.53 25.38
N ASP A 178 4.08 11.57 25.98
CA ASP A 178 3.60 12.16 27.25
C ASP A 178 2.14 12.66 27.11
N ASN A 179 1.72 13.07 25.89
CA ASN A 179 0.35 13.47 25.58
C ASN A 179 -0.57 12.29 25.21
N GLY A 180 -0.13 11.05 25.42
CA GLY A 180 -0.95 9.85 25.30
C GLY A 180 -1.28 9.43 23.88
N VAL A 181 -0.35 9.59 22.94
CA VAL A 181 -0.51 9.06 21.56
C VAL A 181 -0.60 7.54 21.59
N MET A 182 -1.53 7.00 20.82
CA MET A 182 -1.64 5.55 20.56
C MET A 182 -0.77 5.20 19.35
N VAL A 183 -0.02 4.10 19.42
CA VAL A 183 0.78 3.58 18.32
C VAL A 183 0.19 2.25 17.87
N ALA A 184 -0.38 2.21 16.66
CA ALA A 184 -0.90 1.01 16.02
C ALA A 184 0.21 0.31 15.22
N ALA A 185 0.08 -1.00 14.99
CA ALA A 185 1.06 -1.78 14.25
C ALA A 185 1.13 -1.41 12.76
N GLY A 186 0.00 -1.00 12.17
CA GLY A 186 -0.13 -0.62 10.77
C GLY A 186 -1.32 0.29 10.51
N TRP A 187 -1.44 0.76 9.26
CA TRP A 187 -2.48 1.69 8.85
C TRP A 187 -3.89 1.13 8.97
N GLU A 188 -4.13 -0.11 8.57
CA GLU A 188 -5.43 -0.79 8.68
C GLU A 188 -5.96 -0.75 10.14
N GLU A 189 -5.11 -1.10 11.10
CA GLU A 189 -5.45 -1.07 12.52
C GLU A 189 -5.72 0.35 12.99
N ALA A 190 -4.85 1.32 12.64
CA ALA A 190 -5.02 2.72 13.03
C ALA A 190 -6.32 3.30 12.49
N TYR A 191 -6.62 3.05 11.19
CA TYR A 191 -7.74 3.69 10.51
C TYR A 191 -9.08 3.00 10.78
N PHE A 192 -9.16 1.68 10.70
CA PHE A 192 -10.43 0.96 10.80
C PHE A 192 -10.76 0.48 12.22
N THR A 193 -9.77 0.35 13.11
CA THR A 193 -10.02 -0.09 14.49
C THR A 193 -10.04 1.08 15.47
N HIS A 194 -9.08 2.00 15.36
CA HIS A 194 -8.85 3.03 16.37
C HIS A 194 -9.43 4.40 16.03
N PHE A 195 -9.53 4.77 14.75
CA PHE A 195 -10.05 6.06 14.32
C PHE A 195 -11.58 6.13 14.40
N SER A 196 -12.11 7.21 14.97
CA SER A 196 -13.56 7.41 15.12
C SER A 196 -14.25 7.89 13.85
N GLY A 197 -13.50 8.43 12.90
CA GLY A 197 -14.02 9.01 11.67
C GLY A 197 -14.25 8.01 10.54
N SER A 198 -13.79 6.77 10.70
CA SER A 198 -14.00 5.68 9.75
C SER A 198 -15.15 4.76 10.16
N SER A 199 -15.40 3.73 9.36
CA SER A 199 -16.45 2.72 9.60
C SER A 199 -16.28 1.94 10.91
N GLY A 200 -15.06 1.89 11.50
CA GLY A 200 -14.73 1.11 12.69
C GLY A 200 -15.25 1.69 14.01
N ASN A 201 -15.65 2.96 14.03
CA ASN A 201 -16.13 3.66 15.23
C ASN A 201 -15.15 3.61 16.42
N GLY A 202 -13.86 3.78 16.14
CA GLY A 202 -12.81 3.81 17.16
C GLY A 202 -12.92 4.99 18.13
N GLU A 203 -12.00 5.06 19.08
CA GLU A 203 -12.03 6.06 20.16
C GLU A 203 -11.22 7.33 19.85
N TYR A 204 -10.28 7.27 18.88
CA TYR A 204 -9.35 8.35 18.58
C TYR A 204 -9.87 9.23 17.44
N PRO A 205 -10.12 10.52 17.66
CA PRO A 205 -10.64 11.41 16.63
C PRO A 205 -9.56 11.99 15.70
N ILE A 206 -8.29 11.65 15.89
CA ILE A 206 -7.17 12.07 15.04
C ILE A 206 -6.35 10.84 14.68
N VAL A 207 -6.06 10.66 13.39
CA VAL A 207 -5.29 9.54 12.86
C VAL A 207 -4.24 10.00 11.85
N LEU A 208 -3.08 9.35 11.87
CA LEU A 208 -2.11 9.43 10.78
C LEU A 208 -2.60 8.60 9.60
N SER A 209 -2.90 9.26 8.47
CA SER A 209 -3.46 8.64 7.27
C SER A 209 -3.02 9.40 6.03
N TYR A 210 -3.91 9.57 5.05
CA TYR A 210 -3.59 10.22 3.79
C TYR A 210 -4.47 11.44 3.52
N SER A 211 -3.97 12.39 2.71
CA SER A 211 -4.73 13.56 2.28
C SER A 211 -6.02 13.19 1.54
N SER A 212 -6.02 12.02 0.88
CA SER A 212 -7.13 11.46 0.11
C SER A 212 -8.17 10.71 0.95
N SER A 213 -7.83 10.27 2.17
CA SER A 213 -8.73 9.48 3.01
C SER A 213 -10.10 10.11 3.27
N PRO A 214 -10.26 11.45 3.39
CA PRO A 214 -11.58 12.03 3.56
C PRO A 214 -12.55 11.79 2.39
N ALA A 215 -12.06 11.44 1.19
CA ALA A 215 -12.91 11.05 0.06
C ALA A 215 -13.60 9.68 0.28
N ALA A 216 -13.06 8.83 1.16
CA ALA A 216 -13.69 7.57 1.57
C ALA A 216 -14.86 7.77 2.55
N GLU A 217 -14.92 8.89 3.23
CA GLU A 217 -15.82 9.15 4.35
C GLU A 217 -16.96 10.13 3.98
N ILE A 218 -17.32 10.18 2.69
CA ILE A 218 -18.44 11.01 2.20
C ILE A 218 -19.76 10.35 2.61
N ARG A 219 -20.58 11.10 3.34
CA ARG A 219 -21.87 10.67 3.85
C ARG A 219 -23.00 10.95 2.87
N GLU A 220 -24.21 10.48 3.18
CA GLU A 220 -25.42 10.70 2.36
C GLU A 220 -25.75 12.18 2.16
N ASP A 221 -25.33 13.07 3.06
CA ASP A 221 -25.52 14.53 2.93
C ASP A 221 -24.51 15.20 1.98
N GLY A 222 -23.64 14.41 1.33
CA GLY A 222 -22.62 14.87 0.38
C GLY A 222 -21.40 15.52 1.03
N LYS A 223 -21.22 15.40 2.36
CA LYS A 223 -20.08 15.96 3.10
C LYS A 223 -19.22 14.84 3.66
N SER A 224 -17.91 15.01 3.66
CA SER A 224 -17.04 14.07 4.36
C SER A 224 -17.17 14.22 5.87
N GLN A 225 -17.21 13.09 6.57
CA GLN A 225 -17.15 13.04 8.03
C GLN A 225 -15.81 13.54 8.56
N THR A 226 -14.76 13.39 7.78
CA THR A 226 -13.38 13.69 8.15
C THR A 226 -12.79 14.85 7.37
N ALA A 227 -11.62 15.32 7.78
CA ALA A 227 -10.80 16.25 7.02
C ALA A 227 -9.31 16.01 7.28
N ALA A 228 -8.47 16.37 6.33
CA ALA A 228 -7.02 16.23 6.42
C ALA A 228 -6.32 17.57 6.75
N LEU A 229 -5.23 17.49 7.51
CA LEU A 229 -4.28 18.59 7.72
C LEU A 229 -3.27 18.55 6.56
N LEU A 230 -3.41 19.46 5.60
CA LEU A 230 -2.75 19.37 4.30
C LEU A 230 -1.36 20.04 4.23
N ASP A 231 -0.85 20.57 5.34
CA ASP A 231 0.46 21.22 5.36
C ASP A 231 1.52 20.32 5.99
N GLU A 232 2.71 20.36 5.44
CA GLU A 232 3.87 19.60 5.90
C GLU A 232 3.59 18.07 5.98
N CYS A 233 2.89 17.53 4.99
CA CYS A 233 2.71 16.09 4.81
C CYS A 233 3.98 15.45 4.24
N PHE A 234 3.96 14.13 4.02
CA PHE A 234 5.04 13.42 3.34
C PHE A 234 4.48 12.80 2.05
N ARG A 235 5.10 13.05 0.89
CA ARG A 235 4.74 12.37 -0.36
C ARG A 235 5.26 10.94 -0.32
N GLN A 236 4.36 9.99 -0.14
CA GLN A 236 4.62 8.56 -0.32
C GLN A 236 4.39 8.17 -1.77
N THR A 237 5.34 7.45 -2.34
CA THR A 237 5.22 6.84 -3.67
C THR A 237 5.40 5.35 -3.50
N GLU A 238 4.44 4.56 -3.95
CA GLU A 238 4.50 3.10 -3.94
C GLU A 238 5.02 2.56 -5.26
N PHE A 239 5.63 1.39 -5.18
CA PHE A 239 6.26 0.75 -6.32
C PHE A 239 5.73 -0.67 -6.49
N VAL A 240 5.73 -1.10 -7.75
CA VAL A 240 5.55 -2.47 -8.18
C VAL A 240 6.85 -2.97 -8.81
N GLY A 241 7.17 -4.25 -8.63
CA GLY A 241 8.35 -4.85 -9.26
C GLY A 241 8.34 -6.37 -9.25
N THR A 242 9.13 -6.97 -10.13
CA THR A 242 9.38 -8.40 -10.15
C THR A 242 10.35 -8.78 -9.05
N LEU A 243 10.05 -9.82 -8.29
CA LEU A 243 10.97 -10.33 -7.27
C LEU A 243 12.14 -11.07 -7.92
N ALA A 244 13.33 -10.91 -7.35
CA ALA A 244 14.48 -11.72 -7.72
C ALA A 244 14.15 -13.21 -7.50
N LEU A 245 14.54 -14.07 -8.45
CA LEU A 245 14.24 -15.51 -8.45
C LEU A 245 12.73 -15.85 -8.54
N ALA A 246 11.90 -14.97 -9.12
CA ALA A 246 10.50 -15.27 -9.42
C ALA A 246 10.35 -16.61 -10.15
N GLU A 247 9.39 -17.45 -9.75
CA GLU A 247 9.15 -18.75 -10.38
C GLU A 247 8.52 -18.60 -11.76
N ASN A 248 7.73 -17.53 -11.98
CA ASN A 248 7.07 -17.22 -13.25
C ASN A 248 7.43 -15.81 -13.77
N PRO A 249 8.63 -15.60 -14.36
CA PRO A 249 9.05 -14.28 -14.84
C PRO A 249 8.16 -13.70 -15.96
N GLU A 250 7.56 -14.55 -16.82
CA GLU A 250 6.65 -14.11 -17.88
C GLU A 250 5.32 -13.60 -17.29
N GLY A 251 4.76 -14.33 -16.34
CA GLY A 251 3.57 -13.91 -15.59
C GLY A 251 3.84 -12.65 -14.75
N ALA A 252 5.01 -12.56 -14.12
CA ALA A 252 5.41 -11.37 -13.36
C ALA A 252 5.45 -10.13 -14.25
N LYS A 253 6.06 -10.22 -15.41
CA LYS A 253 6.09 -9.11 -16.38
C LYS A 253 4.67 -8.70 -16.81
N ALA A 254 3.83 -9.67 -17.18
CA ALA A 254 2.45 -9.40 -17.59
C ALA A 254 1.65 -8.72 -16.45
N LEU A 255 1.86 -9.14 -15.20
CA LEU A 255 1.17 -8.55 -14.05
C LEU A 255 1.64 -7.12 -13.78
N VAL A 256 2.96 -6.84 -13.83
CA VAL A 256 3.49 -5.48 -13.68
C VAL A 256 2.92 -4.55 -14.77
N GLU A 257 2.89 -5.00 -16.04
CA GLU A 257 2.30 -4.23 -17.14
C GLU A 257 0.80 -3.97 -16.94
N PHE A 258 0.06 -4.95 -16.43
CA PHE A 258 -1.36 -4.79 -16.10
C PHE A 258 -1.59 -3.78 -14.98
N LEU A 259 -0.84 -3.84 -13.88
CA LEU A 259 -0.95 -2.92 -12.75
C LEU A 259 -0.60 -1.46 -13.11
N LEU A 260 0.14 -1.25 -14.22
CA LEU A 260 0.44 0.07 -14.78
C LEU A 260 -0.52 0.48 -15.90
N SER A 261 -1.44 -0.40 -16.32
CA SER A 261 -2.39 -0.12 -17.39
C SER A 261 -3.42 0.94 -16.99
N GLU A 262 -3.97 1.66 -17.96
CA GLU A 262 -5.04 2.64 -17.73
C GLU A 262 -6.27 1.99 -17.08
N SER A 263 -6.60 0.74 -17.45
CA SER A 263 -7.73 0.00 -16.90
C SER A 263 -7.59 -0.18 -15.38
N PHE A 264 -6.48 -0.75 -14.92
CA PHE A 264 -6.25 -0.95 -13.49
C PHE A 264 -6.09 0.38 -12.75
N GLN A 265 -5.33 1.32 -13.29
CA GLN A 265 -5.05 2.62 -12.68
C GLN A 265 -6.33 3.46 -12.47
N ASN A 266 -7.36 3.30 -13.32
CA ASN A 266 -8.67 3.92 -13.13
C ASN A 266 -9.42 3.40 -11.90
N THR A 267 -9.09 2.21 -11.38
CA THR A 267 -9.76 1.64 -10.21
C THR A 267 -9.15 2.11 -8.88
N MET A 268 -7.88 2.52 -8.89
CA MET A 268 -7.11 2.83 -7.68
C MET A 268 -7.73 3.94 -6.81
N PRO A 269 -8.23 5.06 -7.36
CA PRO A 269 -8.83 6.10 -6.54
C PRO A 269 -10.03 5.61 -5.73
N SER A 270 -10.86 4.74 -6.29
CA SER A 270 -12.06 4.23 -5.63
C SER A 270 -11.84 3.02 -4.74
N LEU A 271 -10.77 2.24 -4.98
CA LEU A 271 -10.49 1.02 -4.22
C LEU A 271 -9.45 1.21 -3.12
N MET A 272 -8.42 2.02 -3.37
CA MET A 272 -7.29 2.21 -2.44
C MET A 272 -7.14 3.66 -1.97
N TYR A 273 -7.90 4.60 -2.53
CA TYR A 273 -7.83 6.03 -2.19
C TYR A 273 -6.43 6.63 -2.35
N VAL A 274 -5.72 6.20 -3.41
CA VAL A 274 -4.40 6.71 -3.82
C VAL A 274 -4.48 7.36 -5.20
N TYR A 275 -3.52 8.22 -5.52
CA TYR A 275 -3.40 8.83 -6.84
C TYR A 275 -2.63 7.90 -7.77
N PRO A 276 -3.21 7.49 -8.91
CA PRO A 276 -2.51 6.70 -9.93
C PRO A 276 -1.37 7.51 -10.55
N VAL A 277 -0.30 6.82 -10.97
CA VAL A 277 0.80 7.46 -11.73
C VAL A 277 0.46 7.63 -13.22
N ASN A 278 -0.52 6.91 -13.73
CA ASN A 278 -0.95 7.04 -15.11
C ASN A 278 -1.75 8.32 -15.30
N GLU A 279 -1.19 9.30 -16.00
CA GLU A 279 -1.81 10.62 -16.24
C GLU A 279 -3.17 10.56 -16.99
N LYS A 280 -3.47 9.41 -17.63
CA LYS A 280 -4.76 9.21 -18.31
C LYS A 280 -5.85 8.69 -17.36
N ALA A 281 -5.47 8.24 -16.17
CA ALA A 281 -6.42 7.72 -15.20
C ALA A 281 -7.36 8.85 -14.72
N VAL A 282 -8.62 8.49 -14.51
CA VAL A 282 -9.66 9.43 -14.10
C VAL A 282 -9.71 9.53 -12.59
N ILE A 283 -9.46 10.72 -12.07
CA ILE A 283 -9.65 11.02 -10.64
C ILE A 283 -11.12 11.45 -10.43
N PRO A 284 -11.84 10.87 -9.45
CA PRO A 284 -13.21 11.25 -9.13
C PRO A 284 -13.33 12.76 -8.82
N ALA A 285 -14.36 13.40 -9.31
CA ALA A 285 -14.52 14.86 -9.22
C ALA A 285 -14.56 15.37 -7.77
N GLU A 286 -15.12 14.59 -6.85
CA GLU A 286 -15.20 14.88 -5.42
C GLU A 286 -13.84 14.94 -4.72
N TRP A 287 -12.79 14.36 -5.30
CA TRP A 287 -11.44 14.44 -4.76
C TRP A 287 -10.88 15.86 -4.77
N SER A 288 -11.35 16.72 -5.65
CA SER A 288 -10.97 18.15 -5.62
C SER A 288 -11.37 18.84 -4.31
N GLU A 289 -12.40 18.35 -3.63
CA GLU A 289 -12.88 18.86 -2.34
C GLU A 289 -12.43 18.00 -1.15
N PHE A 290 -12.56 16.67 -1.26
CA PHE A 290 -12.42 15.77 -0.11
C PHE A 290 -11.11 14.97 -0.10
N GLY A 291 -10.42 14.87 -1.22
CA GLY A 291 -9.17 14.14 -1.34
C GLY A 291 -8.07 14.92 -2.06
N PRO A 292 -7.91 16.26 -1.86
CA PRO A 292 -6.88 16.99 -2.57
C PRO A 292 -5.47 16.55 -2.14
N ALA A 293 -4.52 16.69 -3.05
CA ALA A 293 -3.11 16.55 -2.68
C ALA A 293 -2.72 17.56 -1.58
N ALA A 294 -1.70 17.23 -0.81
CA ALA A 294 -1.16 18.12 0.22
C ALA A 294 -0.76 19.48 -0.36
N ARG A 295 -0.94 20.53 0.43
CA ARG A 295 -0.49 21.90 0.06
C ARG A 295 1.01 22.05 0.14
N SER A 296 1.66 21.31 1.04
CA SER A 296 3.10 21.22 1.15
C SER A 296 3.54 19.87 1.69
N THR A 297 4.67 19.40 1.26
CA THR A 297 5.29 18.16 1.70
C THR A 297 6.72 18.43 2.19
N ILE A 298 7.20 17.60 3.12
CA ILE A 298 8.56 17.68 3.68
C ILE A 298 9.07 16.28 4.01
N GLY A 299 10.38 16.09 3.90
CA GLY A 299 11.08 14.88 4.35
C GLY A 299 11.43 13.90 3.23
N GLU A 300 10.88 14.05 2.03
CA GLU A 300 11.14 13.14 0.91
C GLU A 300 12.57 13.20 0.39
N ASP A 301 13.23 14.36 0.56
CA ASP A 301 14.62 14.60 0.16
C ASP A 301 15.64 14.08 1.18
N LEU A 302 15.18 13.62 2.34
CA LEU A 302 16.05 12.98 3.32
C LEU A 302 16.56 11.64 2.82
N SER A 303 17.82 11.33 3.11
CA SER A 303 18.40 10.00 2.82
C SER A 303 17.86 8.94 3.80
N ILE A 304 16.56 8.62 3.70
CA ILE A 304 15.87 7.69 4.61
C ILE A 304 16.58 6.34 4.63
N ALA A 305 16.94 5.79 3.47
CA ALA A 305 17.68 4.53 3.38
C ALA A 305 18.90 4.48 4.29
N THR A 306 19.67 5.57 4.34
CA THR A 306 20.91 5.64 5.13
C THR A 306 20.68 5.85 6.63
N HIS A 307 19.60 6.54 7.01
CA HIS A 307 19.45 7.05 8.38
C HIS A 307 18.29 6.40 9.15
N ARG A 308 17.38 5.67 8.48
CA ARG A 308 16.16 5.10 9.09
C ARG A 308 16.42 4.28 10.35
N GLU A 309 17.43 3.41 10.36
CA GLU A 309 17.74 2.55 11.52
C GLU A 309 18.10 3.36 12.76
N LYS A 310 18.87 4.43 12.57
CA LYS A 310 19.23 5.36 13.65
C LYS A 310 17.99 6.08 14.17
N TRP A 311 17.11 6.55 13.29
CA TRP A 311 15.89 7.26 13.69
C TRP A 311 14.90 6.33 14.38
N GLN A 312 14.71 5.12 13.84
CA GLN A 312 13.85 4.09 14.42
C GLN A 312 14.34 3.64 15.80
N THR A 313 15.66 3.46 15.99
CA THR A 313 16.25 3.12 17.29
C THR A 313 15.98 4.20 18.33
N LYS A 314 16.14 5.48 17.97
CA LYS A 314 15.85 6.61 18.86
C LYS A 314 14.36 6.73 19.19
N TRP A 315 13.52 6.50 18.20
CA TRP A 315 12.06 6.50 18.36
C TRP A 315 11.62 5.36 19.29
N SER A 316 12.10 4.11 19.07
CA SER A 316 11.76 2.95 19.91
C SER A 316 12.10 3.19 21.38
N ALA A 317 13.24 3.81 21.66
CA ALA A 317 13.65 4.12 23.03
C ALA A 317 12.72 5.09 23.79
N ILE A 318 11.77 5.74 23.09
CA ILE A 318 10.75 6.60 23.70
C ILE A 318 9.51 5.80 24.10
N PHE A 319 9.20 4.72 23.36
CA PHE A 319 7.97 3.94 23.51
C PHE A 319 8.18 2.57 24.19
N ASP A 320 9.43 2.15 24.45
CA ASP A 320 9.82 0.98 25.27
C ASP A 320 9.77 1.33 26.77
#